data_00514fd89451c84c400c8859222ecc2b
#
_entry.id   00514fd89451c84c400c8859222ecc2b
#
_cell.length_a   1.000
_cell.length_b   1.000
_cell.length_c   1.000
_cell.angle_alpha   90.00
_cell.angle_beta   90.00
_cell.angle_gamma   90.00
#
_symmetry.space_group_name_H-M   'P 1'
#
loop_
_entity.id
_entity.type
_entity.pdbx_description
1 polymer ?
#
loop_
_entity_poly.entity_id
_entity_poly.type
_entity_poly.pdbx_seq_one_letter_code
_entity_poly.pdbx_strand_id
1 'polypeptide(L)'
;MPAVLTTETQSHRENEEQKDPRTAPIIGAAIELHRALGPGLLESAYEECLCHGLHLRGLAFQRQVDLPVPYKGLKLDCGYKMDVVVDNTVILELKCVEKTLPIHEAQLLTYLKLSGKRVGLLINFNVSLLTQGIVRRVL
;
A
#
# COMPACT_ATOMS: atom_id res chain seq x y z
N MET A 1 -24.61 9.66 7.10
CA MET A 1 -23.65 10.75 7.00
C MET A 1 -22.27 10.24 7.39
N PRO A 2 -21.32 10.33 6.51
CA PRO A 2 -19.98 9.95 6.93
C PRO A 2 -19.56 10.90 8.05
N ALA A 3 -19.14 10.33 9.16
CA ALA A 3 -18.57 11.12 10.23
C ALA A 3 -17.38 11.88 9.68
N VAL A 4 -17.40 13.19 9.83
CA VAL A 4 -16.21 13.97 9.59
C VAL A 4 -15.20 13.52 10.64
N LEU A 5 -14.09 12.93 10.18
CA LEU A 5 -13.04 12.53 11.09
C LEU A 5 -12.50 13.76 11.80
N THR A 6 -12.58 13.76 13.12
CA THR A 6 -11.99 14.81 13.93
C THR A 6 -10.46 14.69 13.85
N THR A 7 -9.74 15.75 14.14
CA THR A 7 -8.29 15.75 14.21
C THR A 7 -7.77 14.67 15.17
N GLU A 8 -8.47 14.46 16.29
CA GLU A 8 -8.13 13.39 17.25
C GLU A 8 -8.26 12.00 16.66
N THR A 9 -9.34 11.73 15.92
CA THR A 9 -9.55 10.43 15.26
C THR A 9 -8.48 10.17 14.22
N GLN A 10 -8.09 11.18 13.44
CA GLN A 10 -7.01 11.07 12.47
C GLN A 10 -5.68 10.81 13.16
N SER A 11 -5.37 11.51 14.24
CA SER A 11 -4.14 11.32 15.01
C SER A 11 -4.07 9.92 15.62
N HIS A 12 -5.17 9.40 16.14
CA HIS A 12 -5.25 8.03 16.67
C HIS A 12 -4.99 6.99 15.59
N ARG A 13 -5.60 7.17 14.42
CA ARG A 13 -5.41 6.26 13.29
C ARG A 13 -3.95 6.27 12.82
N GLU A 14 -3.35 7.44 12.67
CA GLU A 14 -1.95 7.58 12.30
C GLU A 14 -1.02 6.91 13.33
N ASN A 15 -1.30 7.09 14.62
CA ASN A 15 -0.52 6.48 15.68
C ASN A 15 -0.63 4.95 15.68
N GLU A 16 -1.81 4.40 15.46
CA GLU A 16 -2.02 2.96 15.39
C GLU A 16 -1.30 2.34 14.20
N GLU A 17 -1.39 2.98 13.03
CA GLU A 17 -0.68 2.53 11.82
C GLU A 17 0.83 2.56 12.02
N GLN A 18 1.35 3.60 12.66
CA GLN A 18 2.78 3.73 12.94
C GLN A 18 3.28 2.75 14.00
N LYS A 19 2.40 2.26 14.89
CA LYS A 19 2.76 1.32 15.95
C LYS A 19 2.76 -0.14 15.51
N ASP A 20 2.10 -0.48 14.41
CA ASP A 20 2.13 -1.85 13.90
C ASP A 20 3.53 -2.17 13.36
N PRO A 21 4.26 -3.12 13.98
CA PRO A 21 5.62 -3.41 13.57
C PRO A 21 5.75 -3.93 12.14
N ARG A 22 4.65 -4.44 11.57
CA ARG A 22 4.65 -4.94 10.19
C ARG A 22 4.61 -3.80 9.17
N THR A 23 3.93 -2.72 9.49
CA THR A 23 3.68 -1.62 8.54
C THR A 23 4.40 -0.33 8.90
N ALA A 24 4.76 -0.11 10.16
CA ALA A 24 5.39 1.13 10.60
C ALA A 24 6.65 1.52 9.81
N PRO A 25 7.62 0.64 9.57
CA PRO A 25 8.80 1.02 8.80
C PRO A 25 8.49 1.28 7.33
N ILE A 26 7.49 0.60 6.77
CA ILE A 26 7.04 0.83 5.39
C ILE A 26 6.41 2.21 5.26
N ILE A 27 5.49 2.54 6.16
CA ILE A 27 4.83 3.85 6.21
C ILE A 27 5.86 4.96 6.42
N GLY A 28 6.84 4.73 7.30
CA GLY A 28 7.94 5.66 7.52
C GLY A 28 8.75 5.95 6.25
N ALA A 29 9.07 4.92 5.48
CA ALA A 29 9.77 5.07 4.21
C ALA A 29 8.93 5.84 3.19
N ALA A 30 7.64 5.56 3.12
CA ALA A 30 6.72 6.25 2.21
C ALA A 30 6.55 7.73 2.58
N ILE A 31 6.42 8.05 3.85
CA ILE A 31 6.31 9.43 4.33
C ILE A 31 7.59 10.21 4.02
N GLU A 32 8.74 9.62 4.28
CA GLU A 32 10.05 10.24 3.98
C GLU A 32 10.17 10.56 2.50
N LEU A 33 9.81 9.60 1.64
CA LEU A 33 9.79 9.78 0.20
C LEU A 33 8.88 10.93 -0.22
N HIS A 34 7.66 10.94 0.28
CA HIS A 34 6.67 11.96 -0.07
C HIS A 34 7.09 13.36 0.41
N ARG A 35 7.71 13.46 1.58
CA ARG A 35 8.26 14.73 2.07
C ARG A 35 9.39 15.26 1.18
N ALA A 36 10.21 14.36 0.64
CA ALA A 36 11.34 14.73 -0.21
C ALA A 36 10.89 15.15 -1.61
N LEU A 37 9.95 14.43 -2.22
CA LEU A 37 9.60 14.60 -3.63
C LEU A 37 8.20 15.17 -3.87
N GLY A 38 7.31 15.08 -2.90
CA GLY A 38 5.94 15.58 -3.01
C GLY A 38 5.07 14.77 -3.98
N PRO A 39 3.85 15.25 -4.25
CA PRO A 39 2.96 14.66 -5.25
C PRO A 39 3.39 15.02 -6.68
N GLY A 40 2.81 14.35 -7.67
CA GLY A 40 2.96 14.74 -9.08
C GLY A 40 3.93 13.94 -9.91
N LEU A 41 4.56 12.90 -9.34
CA LEU A 41 5.42 12.00 -10.10
C LEU A 41 4.63 10.82 -10.67
N LEU A 42 5.23 10.09 -11.60
CA LEU A 42 4.67 8.85 -12.12
C LEU A 42 4.66 7.78 -11.03
N GLU A 43 3.67 6.90 -11.08
CA GLU A 43 3.54 5.78 -10.17
C GLU A 43 4.79 4.91 -10.13
N SER A 44 5.39 4.64 -11.31
CA SER A 44 6.63 3.87 -11.42
C SER A 44 7.80 4.53 -10.72
N ALA A 45 7.87 5.85 -10.71
CA ALA A 45 8.92 6.59 -10.01
C ALA A 45 8.79 6.43 -8.50
N TYR A 46 7.57 6.50 -7.97
CA TYR A 46 7.34 6.26 -6.56
C TYR A 46 7.68 4.84 -6.15
N GLU A 47 7.35 3.86 -6.99
CA GLU A 47 7.69 2.46 -6.72
C GLU A 47 9.21 2.28 -6.61
N GLU A 48 9.98 2.82 -7.55
CA GLU A 48 11.44 2.77 -7.52
C GLU A 48 12.00 3.41 -6.25
N CYS A 49 11.54 4.61 -5.93
CA CYS A 49 12.04 5.36 -4.77
C CYS A 49 11.63 4.71 -3.46
N LEU A 50 10.40 4.19 -3.36
CA LEU A 50 9.93 3.50 -2.17
C LEU A 50 10.76 2.24 -1.93
N CYS A 51 10.98 1.44 -2.96
CA CYS A 51 11.78 0.22 -2.86
C CYS A 51 13.23 0.53 -2.47
N HIS A 52 13.79 1.62 -2.97
CA HIS A 52 15.11 2.08 -2.53
C HIS A 52 15.10 2.43 -1.03
N GLY A 53 14.08 3.15 -0.58
CA GLY A 53 13.91 3.48 0.84
C GLY A 53 13.75 2.25 1.73
N LEU A 54 13.00 1.24 1.26
CA LEU A 54 12.87 -0.03 1.95
C LEU A 54 14.21 -0.75 2.06
N HIS A 55 14.96 -0.77 0.98
CA HIS A 55 16.31 -1.36 0.96
C HIS A 55 17.24 -0.69 1.98
N LEU A 56 17.25 0.64 2.02
CA LEU A 56 18.07 1.39 2.98
C LEU A 56 17.69 1.11 4.44
N ARG A 57 16.45 0.71 4.68
CA ARG A 57 15.96 0.32 6.02
C ARG A 57 16.18 -1.16 6.32
N GLY A 58 16.80 -1.91 5.42
CA GLY A 58 17.06 -3.33 5.60
C GLY A 58 15.84 -4.23 5.44
N LEU A 59 14.80 -3.75 4.78
CA LEU A 59 13.57 -4.52 4.54
C LEU A 59 13.67 -5.29 3.23
N ALA A 60 13.42 -6.59 3.29
CA ALA A 60 13.35 -7.42 2.09
C ALA A 60 12.03 -7.17 1.37
N PHE A 61 12.06 -7.16 0.04
CA PHE A 61 10.86 -6.96 -0.77
C PHE A 61 10.99 -7.63 -2.12
N GLN A 62 9.84 -7.84 -2.75
CA GLN A 62 9.74 -8.26 -4.16
C GLN A 62 8.83 -7.28 -4.88
N ARG A 63 9.11 -7.02 -6.15
CA ARG A 63 8.35 -6.10 -6.99
C ARG A 63 7.60 -6.84 -8.06
N GLN A 64 6.42 -6.36 -8.44
CA GLN A 64 5.62 -6.87 -9.54
C GLN A 64 5.45 -8.40 -9.44
N VAL A 65 4.93 -8.83 -8.31
CA VAL A 65 4.77 -10.26 -7.98
C VAL A 65 3.52 -10.81 -8.65
N ASP A 66 3.68 -11.87 -9.44
CA ASP A 66 2.56 -12.50 -10.13
C ASP A 66 1.50 -13.01 -9.15
N LEU A 67 0.25 -12.79 -9.52
CA LEU A 67 -0.91 -13.21 -8.74
C LEU A 67 -1.86 -14.03 -9.61
N PRO A 68 -1.74 -15.37 -9.62
CA PRO A 68 -2.66 -16.21 -10.36
C PRO A 68 -4.05 -16.24 -9.70
N VAL A 69 -5.08 -16.40 -10.52
CA VAL A 69 -6.47 -16.48 -10.08
C VAL A 69 -6.98 -17.91 -10.23
N PRO A 70 -7.17 -18.67 -9.15
CA PRO A 70 -7.76 -20.00 -9.21
C PRO A 70 -9.28 -19.91 -9.23
N TYR A 71 -9.92 -20.75 -10.07
CA TYR A 71 -11.37 -20.84 -10.10
C TYR A 71 -11.78 -22.26 -10.53
N LYS A 72 -12.41 -23.01 -9.64
CA LYS A 72 -12.97 -24.35 -9.90
C LYS A 72 -11.99 -25.28 -10.65
N GLY A 73 -10.75 -25.33 -10.17
CA GLY A 73 -9.71 -26.15 -10.79
C GLY A 73 -8.97 -25.48 -11.95
N LEU A 74 -9.46 -24.37 -12.46
CA LEU A 74 -8.78 -23.55 -13.44
C LEU A 74 -7.83 -22.59 -12.73
N LYS A 75 -6.59 -22.47 -13.21
CA LYS A 75 -5.64 -21.47 -12.72
C LYS A 75 -5.39 -20.47 -13.84
N LEU A 76 -5.93 -19.27 -13.68
CA LEU A 76 -5.74 -18.19 -14.64
C LEU A 76 -4.46 -17.44 -14.33
N ASP A 77 -3.62 -17.29 -15.34
CA ASP A 77 -2.49 -16.39 -15.32
C ASP A 77 -2.83 -15.21 -16.22
N CYS A 78 -3.54 -14.23 -15.65
CA CYS A 78 -4.07 -13.08 -16.37
C CYS A 78 -3.15 -11.85 -16.32
N GLY A 79 -1.94 -12.02 -15.81
CA GLY A 79 -1.01 -10.90 -15.68
C GLY A 79 -1.30 -9.97 -14.51
N TYR A 80 -2.14 -10.39 -13.54
CA TYR A 80 -2.28 -9.62 -12.31
C TYR A 80 -0.98 -9.65 -11.52
N LYS A 81 -0.59 -8.50 -11.02
CA LYS A 81 0.64 -8.35 -10.24
C LYS A 81 0.39 -7.51 -9.01
N MET A 82 1.00 -7.92 -7.91
CA MET A 82 1.10 -7.09 -6.71
C MET A 82 2.29 -6.17 -6.89
N ASP A 83 2.12 -4.87 -6.66
CA ASP A 83 3.18 -3.89 -6.93
C ASP A 83 4.45 -4.18 -6.11
N VAL A 84 4.30 -4.30 -4.81
CA VAL A 84 5.40 -4.63 -3.89
C VAL A 84 4.90 -5.56 -2.80
N VAL A 85 5.70 -6.55 -2.46
CA VAL A 85 5.45 -7.42 -1.30
C VAL A 85 6.64 -7.31 -0.37
N VAL A 86 6.42 -6.84 0.85
CA VAL A 86 7.47 -6.62 1.85
C VAL A 86 7.52 -7.79 2.84
N ASP A 87 8.72 -8.33 3.04
CA ASP A 87 8.98 -9.46 3.96
C ASP A 87 8.03 -10.65 3.74
N ASN A 88 7.55 -10.84 2.52
CA ASN A 88 6.58 -11.87 2.17
C ASN A 88 5.29 -11.80 3.00
N THR A 89 4.98 -10.68 3.63
CA THR A 89 3.84 -10.53 4.56
C THR A 89 2.91 -9.38 4.23
N VAL A 90 3.42 -8.28 3.72
CA VAL A 90 2.63 -7.07 3.47
C VAL A 90 2.58 -6.75 1.99
N ILE A 91 1.37 -6.63 1.45
CA ILE A 91 1.17 -6.19 0.06
C ILE A 91 1.07 -4.67 0.04
N LEU A 92 1.82 -4.04 -0.85
CA LEU A 92 1.70 -2.61 -1.15
C LEU A 92 1.10 -2.45 -2.54
N GLU A 93 0.02 -1.68 -2.63
CA GLU A 93 -0.54 -1.22 -3.89
C GLU A 93 -0.36 0.30 -3.98
N LEU A 94 0.38 0.74 -4.98
CA LEU A 94 0.73 2.15 -5.16
C LEU A 94 -0.18 2.80 -6.19
N LYS A 95 -0.65 3.99 -5.88
CA LYS A 95 -1.51 4.77 -6.77
C LYS A 95 -1.03 6.21 -6.87
N CYS A 96 -1.33 6.84 -8.00
CA CYS A 96 -1.16 8.26 -8.24
C CYS A 96 -2.44 8.79 -8.87
N VAL A 97 -3.53 8.79 -8.10
CA VAL A 97 -4.86 9.17 -8.56
C VAL A 97 -5.37 10.37 -7.78
N GLU A 98 -6.27 11.13 -8.39
CA GLU A 98 -6.87 12.29 -7.73
C GLU A 98 -7.59 11.90 -6.44
N LYS A 99 -8.26 10.74 -6.46
CA LYS A 99 -8.98 10.19 -5.31
C LYS A 99 -8.99 8.68 -5.36
N THR A 100 -8.67 8.03 -4.25
CA THR A 100 -8.87 6.59 -4.11
C THR A 100 -10.37 6.26 -4.11
N LEU A 101 -10.74 5.25 -4.90
CA LEU A 101 -12.12 4.82 -5.04
C LEU A 101 -12.34 3.50 -4.29
N PRO A 102 -13.59 3.15 -3.95
CA PRO A 102 -13.91 1.87 -3.32
C PRO A 102 -13.38 0.66 -4.08
N ILE A 103 -13.32 0.72 -5.41
CA ILE A 103 -12.79 -0.37 -6.24
C ILE A 103 -11.30 -0.61 -5.96
N HIS A 104 -10.53 0.41 -5.63
CA HIS A 104 -9.11 0.26 -5.30
C HIS A 104 -8.93 -0.53 -4.00
N GLU A 105 -9.75 -0.26 -3.01
CA GLU A 105 -9.73 -0.99 -1.73
C GLU A 105 -10.22 -2.44 -1.92
N ALA A 106 -11.26 -2.63 -2.72
CA ALA A 106 -11.76 -3.97 -3.08
C ALA A 106 -10.70 -4.80 -3.79
N GLN A 107 -9.93 -4.18 -4.68
CA GLN A 107 -8.81 -4.83 -5.36
C GLN A 107 -7.74 -5.30 -4.38
N LEU A 108 -7.37 -4.45 -3.42
CA LEU A 108 -6.41 -4.83 -2.38
C LEU A 108 -6.91 -6.01 -1.56
N LEU A 109 -8.18 -6.01 -1.13
CA LEU A 109 -8.77 -7.12 -0.39
C LEU A 109 -8.78 -8.40 -1.21
N THR A 110 -9.07 -8.32 -2.50
CA THR A 110 -9.04 -9.46 -3.41
C THR A 110 -7.62 -10.03 -3.50
N TYR A 111 -6.62 -9.18 -3.62
CA TYR A 111 -5.22 -9.60 -3.67
C TYR A 111 -4.79 -10.28 -2.38
N LEU A 112 -5.23 -9.77 -1.23
CA LEU A 112 -4.98 -10.43 0.05
C LEU A 112 -5.58 -11.83 0.10
N LYS A 113 -6.83 -11.99 -0.35
CA LYS A 113 -7.49 -13.31 -0.40
C LYS A 113 -6.74 -14.28 -1.31
N LEU A 114 -6.41 -13.85 -2.51
CA LEU A 114 -5.77 -14.72 -3.51
C LEU A 114 -4.34 -15.09 -3.14
N SER A 115 -3.61 -14.18 -2.50
CA SER A 115 -2.21 -14.41 -2.12
C SER A 115 -2.04 -15.13 -0.80
N GLY A 116 -3.09 -15.22 0.02
CA GLY A 116 -3.02 -15.73 1.38
C GLY A 116 -2.34 -14.81 2.37
N LYS A 117 -2.01 -13.58 1.97
CA LYS A 117 -1.42 -12.59 2.87
C LYS A 117 -2.51 -11.86 3.63
N ARG A 118 -2.16 -11.32 4.78
CA ARG A 118 -3.16 -10.80 5.73
C ARG A 118 -3.18 -9.29 5.83
N VAL A 119 -2.11 -8.61 5.45
CA VAL A 119 -1.96 -7.17 5.62
C VAL A 119 -1.62 -6.52 4.29
N GLY A 120 -2.33 -5.44 3.97
CA GLY A 120 -2.06 -4.66 2.79
C GLY A 120 -2.16 -3.17 3.05
N LEU A 121 -1.39 -2.41 2.30
CA LEU A 121 -1.44 -0.95 2.27
C LEU A 121 -1.74 -0.50 0.85
N LEU A 122 -2.74 0.38 0.74
CA LEU A 122 -3.00 1.14 -0.47
C LEU A 122 -2.42 2.53 -0.25
N ILE A 123 -1.44 2.93 -1.05
CA ILE A 123 -0.74 4.20 -0.87
C ILE A 123 -0.94 5.05 -2.10
N ASN A 124 -1.67 6.15 -1.94
CA ASN A 124 -1.84 7.15 -2.99
C ASN A 124 -0.87 8.32 -2.72
N PHE A 125 0.12 8.48 -3.59
CA PHE A 125 1.12 9.53 -3.46
C PHE A 125 0.63 10.89 -3.97
N ASN A 126 -0.48 10.93 -4.71
CA ASN A 126 -0.98 12.16 -5.31
C ASN A 126 -1.87 12.94 -4.34
N VAL A 127 -1.35 13.18 -3.16
CA VAL A 127 -2.01 13.91 -2.07
C VAL A 127 -1.03 14.91 -1.47
N SER A 128 -1.55 15.94 -0.79
CA SER A 128 -0.72 16.94 -0.14
C SER A 128 -0.09 16.42 1.16
N LEU A 129 -0.78 15.55 1.88
CA LEU A 129 -0.30 14.93 3.11
C LEU A 129 -0.46 13.41 2.99
N LEU A 130 0.64 12.67 3.00
CA LEU A 130 0.62 11.25 2.65
C LEU A 130 -0.23 10.41 3.60
N THR A 131 -0.29 10.74 4.88
CA THR A 131 -1.13 10.01 5.83
C THR A 131 -2.60 9.97 5.43
N GLN A 132 -3.06 10.95 4.67
CA GLN A 132 -4.42 10.97 4.11
C GLN A 132 -4.57 10.07 2.87
N GLY A 133 -3.47 9.65 2.28
CA GLY A 133 -3.44 8.77 1.11
C GLY A 133 -3.19 7.31 1.43
N ILE A 134 -3.04 6.94 2.69
CA ILE A 134 -2.75 5.57 3.11
C ILE A 134 -4.02 4.91 3.66
N VAL A 135 -4.33 3.74 3.10
CA VAL A 135 -5.41 2.89 3.60
C VAL A 135 -4.81 1.53 3.97
N ARG A 136 -5.02 1.11 5.21
CA ARG A 136 -4.56 -0.19 5.69
C ARG A 136 -5.73 -1.15 5.74
N ARG A 137 -5.53 -2.36 5.23
CA ARG A 137 -6.51 -3.45 5.29
C ARG A 137 -5.87 -4.69 5.87
N VAL A 138 -6.61 -5.37 6.71
CA VAL A 138 -6.24 -6.64 7.34
C VAL A 138 -7.35 -7.64 7.05
N LEU A 139 -6.96 -8.81 6.61
CA LEU A 139 -7.90 -9.88 6.30
C LEU A 139 -7.93 -10.94 7.41
#